data_b71dd7a03f1c9b9872de68a405128b92
#
_entry.id   b71dd7a03f1c9b9872de68a405128b92
#
_cell.length_a   1.000
_cell.length_b   1.000
_cell.length_c   1.000
_cell.angle_alpha   90.00
_cell.angle_beta   90.00
_cell.angle_gamma   90.00
#
_symmetry.space_group_name_H-M   'P 1'
#
loop_
_entity.id
_entity.type
_entity.pdbx_description
1 polymer ?
#
loop_
_entity_poly.entity_id
_entity_poly.type
_entity_poly.pdbx_seq_one_letter_code
_entity_poly.pdbx_strand_id
1 'polypeptide(L)'
;AVLTDLPFTFLLLTALLLCNVRRLFPVAVAGVLIALANWFRPLAIVFLFVILLLFIVQKRRWQFYAALTLPLVLTVFLIGQSAKKRTGHFVYQAVSGGYNLAMSSFDEANGLVNFNGFSDPDNYICLPPGEYTYMERDSLLKRASVRWISEHPFKYIAQMPFKLAALYCEDTWTERVKPDMGFRVVLSKVQDNRLKLMELIV
;
A
#
# COMPACT_ATOMS: atom_id res chain seq x y z
N ALA A 1 11.53 0.24 -2.02
CA ALA A 1 10.26 -0.11 -2.68
C ALA A 1 10.41 -1.37 -3.53
N VAL A 2 11.38 -1.45 -4.43
CA VAL A 2 11.58 -2.62 -5.34
C VAL A 2 11.74 -3.94 -4.57
N LEU A 3 12.37 -3.93 -3.40
CA LEU A 3 12.61 -5.12 -2.59
C LEU A 3 11.35 -5.81 -2.05
N THR A 4 10.26 -5.07 -1.88
CA THR A 4 8.98 -5.63 -1.39
C THR A 4 8.01 -5.95 -2.53
N ASP A 5 8.16 -5.31 -3.69
CA ASP A 5 7.26 -5.46 -4.83
C ASP A 5 7.43 -6.80 -5.54
N LEU A 6 8.66 -7.25 -5.73
CA LEU A 6 8.95 -8.54 -6.36
C LEU A 6 8.37 -9.71 -5.58
N PRO A 7 8.65 -9.90 -4.26
CA PRO A 7 8.07 -11.00 -3.50
C PRO A 7 6.55 -10.89 -3.40
N PHE A 8 5.99 -9.69 -3.25
CA PHE A 8 4.55 -9.47 -3.24
C PHE A 8 3.89 -9.95 -4.53
N THR A 9 4.41 -9.48 -5.68
CA THR A 9 3.87 -9.86 -7.00
C THR A 9 4.02 -11.36 -7.27
N PHE A 10 5.18 -11.94 -6.93
CA PHE A 10 5.42 -13.37 -7.06
C PHE A 10 4.42 -14.21 -6.26
N LEU A 11 4.20 -13.86 -5.00
CA LEU A 11 3.25 -14.55 -4.12
C LEU A 11 1.82 -14.46 -4.68
N LEU A 12 1.40 -13.29 -5.15
CA LEU A 12 0.05 -13.11 -5.71
C LEU A 12 -0.15 -13.86 -7.02
N LEU A 13 0.80 -13.79 -7.95
CA LEU A 13 0.72 -14.53 -9.22
C LEU A 13 0.69 -16.03 -8.98
N THR A 14 1.53 -16.52 -8.06
CA THR A 14 1.53 -17.94 -7.68
C THR A 14 0.19 -18.34 -7.06
N ALA A 15 -0.36 -17.51 -6.17
CA ALA A 15 -1.69 -17.76 -5.58
C ALA A 15 -2.79 -17.81 -6.64
N LEU A 16 -2.80 -16.89 -7.62
CA LEU A 16 -3.76 -16.88 -8.73
C LEU A 16 -3.65 -18.16 -9.58
N LEU A 17 -2.45 -18.62 -9.90
CA LEU A 17 -2.22 -19.85 -10.65
C LEU A 17 -2.75 -21.06 -9.88
N LEU A 18 -2.49 -21.15 -8.57
CA LEU A 18 -2.95 -22.23 -7.72
C LEU A 18 -4.48 -22.23 -7.57
N CYS A 19 -5.12 -21.05 -7.50
CA CYS A 19 -6.58 -20.93 -7.46
C CYS A 19 -7.26 -21.42 -8.74
N ASN A 20 -6.56 -21.44 -9.87
CA ASN A 20 -7.11 -21.94 -11.13
C ASN A 20 -7.18 -23.48 -11.16
N VAL A 21 -6.41 -24.16 -10.33
CA VAL A 21 -6.42 -25.61 -10.20
C VAL A 21 -7.70 -26.10 -9.53
N ARG A 22 -8.29 -27.19 -10.06
CA ARG A 22 -9.53 -27.79 -9.52
C ARG A 22 -9.26 -28.79 -8.38
N ARG A 23 -8.30 -28.51 -7.51
CA ARG A 23 -7.97 -29.32 -6.33
C ARG A 23 -7.94 -28.41 -5.08
N LEU A 24 -8.40 -28.92 -3.95
CA LEU A 24 -8.51 -28.14 -2.70
C LEU A 24 -7.15 -27.78 -2.12
N PHE A 25 -6.18 -28.69 -2.17
CA PHE A 25 -4.85 -28.45 -1.59
C PHE A 25 -4.11 -27.25 -2.21
N PRO A 26 -4.00 -27.09 -3.55
CA PRO A 26 -3.39 -25.89 -4.14
C PRO A 26 -4.12 -24.59 -3.74
N VAL A 27 -5.45 -24.64 -3.63
CA VAL A 27 -6.23 -23.47 -3.20
C VAL A 27 -5.96 -23.11 -1.73
N ALA A 28 -5.76 -24.11 -0.88
CA ALA A 28 -5.37 -23.88 0.51
C ALA A 28 -3.97 -23.23 0.61
N VAL A 29 -3.02 -23.70 -0.21
CA VAL A 29 -1.69 -23.07 -0.32
C VAL A 29 -1.81 -21.63 -0.83
N ALA A 30 -2.69 -21.35 -1.80
CA ALA A 30 -2.94 -19.98 -2.27
C ALA A 30 -3.43 -19.07 -1.14
N GLY A 31 -4.27 -19.55 -0.24
CA GLY A 31 -4.70 -18.80 0.94
C GLY A 31 -3.52 -18.38 1.84
N VAL A 32 -2.58 -19.30 2.08
CA VAL A 32 -1.34 -18.99 2.83
C VAL A 32 -0.51 -17.94 2.10
N LEU A 33 -0.33 -18.08 0.78
CA LEU A 33 0.47 -17.14 -0.02
C LEU A 33 -0.14 -15.72 -0.03
N ILE A 34 -1.47 -15.61 -0.10
CA ILE A 34 -2.16 -14.31 -0.01
C ILE A 34 -1.95 -13.68 1.38
N ALA A 35 -2.01 -14.48 2.45
CA ALA A 35 -1.75 -13.99 3.80
C ALA A 35 -0.31 -13.48 3.95
N LEU A 36 0.67 -14.20 3.39
CA LEU A 36 2.07 -13.75 3.36
C LEU A 36 2.24 -12.49 2.49
N ALA A 37 1.58 -12.42 1.33
CA ALA A 37 1.58 -11.22 0.50
C ALA A 37 1.00 -10.01 1.25
N ASN A 38 -0.08 -10.20 2.05
CA ASN A 38 -0.67 -9.15 2.86
C ASN A 38 0.30 -8.62 3.94
N TRP A 39 1.23 -9.43 4.41
CA TRP A 39 2.28 -8.97 5.31
C TRP A 39 3.23 -7.98 4.64
N PHE A 40 3.52 -8.16 3.35
CA PHE A 40 4.33 -7.21 2.58
C PHE A 40 3.54 -5.95 2.21
N ARG A 41 2.28 -6.11 1.73
CA ARG A 41 1.42 -5.01 1.32
C ARG A 41 -0.05 -5.31 1.61
N PRO A 42 -0.78 -4.38 2.27
CA PRO A 42 -2.21 -4.54 2.60
C PRO A 42 -3.12 -4.73 1.36
N LEU A 43 -2.62 -4.42 0.16
CA LEU A 43 -3.33 -4.59 -1.11
C LEU A 43 -3.71 -6.05 -1.42
N ALA A 44 -3.06 -7.04 -0.80
CA ALA A 44 -3.39 -8.46 -1.02
C ALA A 44 -4.84 -8.81 -0.68
N ILE A 45 -5.48 -8.06 0.24
CA ILE A 45 -6.90 -8.25 0.58
C ILE A 45 -7.83 -7.96 -0.61
N VAL A 46 -7.47 -7.02 -1.49
CA VAL A 46 -8.23 -6.70 -2.71
C VAL A 46 -8.20 -7.88 -3.67
N PHE A 47 -7.05 -8.55 -3.79
CA PHE A 47 -6.91 -9.77 -4.62
C PHE A 47 -7.72 -10.93 -4.07
N LEU A 48 -7.88 -11.04 -2.75
CA LEU A 48 -8.79 -12.02 -2.16
C LEU A 48 -10.22 -11.82 -2.69
N PHE A 49 -10.74 -10.60 -2.69
CA PHE A 49 -12.07 -10.32 -3.22
C PHE A 49 -12.19 -10.67 -4.71
N VAL A 50 -11.17 -10.35 -5.52
CA VAL A 50 -11.14 -10.71 -6.94
C VAL A 50 -11.19 -12.25 -7.12
N ILE A 51 -10.41 -12.99 -6.34
CA ILE A 51 -10.43 -14.47 -6.41
C ILE A 51 -11.78 -15.04 -5.97
N LEU A 52 -12.39 -14.50 -4.93
CA LEU A 52 -13.72 -14.92 -4.49
C LEU A 52 -14.79 -14.66 -5.58
N LEU A 53 -14.73 -13.50 -6.25
CA LEU A 53 -15.58 -13.21 -7.40
C LEU A 53 -15.35 -14.17 -8.56
N LEU A 54 -14.09 -14.50 -8.88
CA LEU A 54 -13.78 -15.52 -9.88
C LEU A 54 -14.35 -16.89 -9.51
N PHE A 55 -14.33 -17.28 -8.24
CA PHE A 55 -14.94 -18.53 -7.78
C PHE A 55 -16.46 -18.50 -7.96
N ILE A 56 -17.13 -17.36 -7.75
CA ILE A 56 -18.56 -17.19 -8.01
C ILE A 56 -18.85 -17.37 -9.51
N VAL A 57 -18.11 -16.68 -10.38
CA VAL A 57 -18.27 -16.77 -11.84
C VAL A 57 -18.01 -18.20 -12.33
N GLN A 58 -17.00 -18.88 -11.79
CA GLN A 58 -16.66 -20.27 -12.11
C GLN A 58 -17.61 -21.29 -11.46
N LYS A 59 -18.59 -20.87 -10.70
CA LYS A 59 -19.54 -21.74 -9.97
C LYS A 59 -18.83 -22.80 -9.13
N ARG A 60 -17.74 -22.40 -8.43
CA ARG A 60 -16.97 -23.31 -7.58
C ARG A 60 -17.81 -23.76 -6.38
N ARG A 61 -17.59 -25.00 -5.91
CA ARG A 61 -18.23 -25.51 -4.69
C ARG A 61 -17.75 -24.73 -3.46
N TRP A 62 -18.58 -24.61 -2.43
CA TRP A 62 -18.26 -23.91 -1.18
C TRP A 62 -16.94 -24.35 -0.52
N GLN A 63 -16.56 -25.63 -0.73
CA GLN A 63 -15.29 -26.18 -0.23
C GLN A 63 -14.05 -25.41 -0.72
N PHE A 64 -14.08 -24.81 -1.92
CA PHE A 64 -12.99 -24.00 -2.45
C PHE A 64 -12.87 -22.66 -1.73
N TYR A 65 -14.01 -22.06 -1.34
CA TYR A 65 -14.02 -20.84 -0.53
C TYR A 65 -13.44 -21.13 0.86
N ALA A 66 -13.86 -22.21 1.50
CA ALA A 66 -13.32 -22.63 2.79
C ALA A 66 -11.82 -22.96 2.70
N ALA A 67 -11.40 -23.70 1.66
CA ALA A 67 -10.00 -24.03 1.42
C ALA A 67 -9.12 -22.80 1.21
N LEU A 68 -9.63 -21.71 0.63
CA LEU A 68 -8.91 -20.47 0.47
C LEU A 68 -8.87 -19.66 1.79
N THR A 69 -10.05 -19.47 2.42
CA THR A 69 -10.19 -18.53 3.52
C THR A 69 -9.68 -19.05 4.85
N LEU A 70 -9.87 -20.34 5.17
CA LEU A 70 -9.42 -20.89 6.46
C LEU A 70 -7.89 -20.83 6.65
N PRO A 71 -7.05 -21.29 5.70
CA PRO A 71 -5.60 -21.16 5.83
C PRO A 71 -5.14 -19.71 5.83
N LEU A 72 -5.80 -18.82 5.06
CA LEU A 72 -5.51 -17.41 5.04
C LEU A 72 -5.71 -16.79 6.43
N VAL A 73 -6.91 -16.98 7.02
CA VAL A 73 -7.24 -16.44 8.35
C VAL A 73 -6.30 -17.01 9.42
N LEU A 74 -6.03 -18.31 9.38
CA LEU A 74 -5.11 -18.96 10.31
C LEU A 74 -3.70 -18.35 10.21
N THR A 75 -3.19 -18.17 8.98
CA THR A 75 -1.86 -17.60 8.75
C THR A 75 -1.78 -16.16 9.24
N VAL A 76 -2.78 -15.32 8.91
CA VAL A 76 -2.88 -13.95 9.41
C VAL A 76 -2.91 -13.91 10.93
N PHE A 77 -3.69 -14.80 11.57
CA PHE A 77 -3.76 -14.91 13.01
C PHE A 77 -2.42 -15.29 13.64
N LEU A 78 -1.73 -16.30 13.08
CA LEU A 78 -0.41 -16.73 13.57
C LEU A 78 0.64 -15.63 13.44
N ILE A 79 0.65 -14.91 12.31
CA ILE A 79 1.51 -13.73 12.10
C ILE A 79 1.20 -12.66 13.15
N GLY A 80 -0.07 -12.32 13.34
CA GLY A 80 -0.51 -11.34 14.31
C GLY A 80 -0.14 -11.69 15.75
N GLN A 81 -0.28 -12.96 16.14
CA GLN A 81 0.14 -13.45 17.46
C GLN A 81 1.66 -13.41 17.64
N SER A 82 2.42 -13.77 16.60
CA SER A 82 3.87 -13.65 16.63
C SER A 82 4.33 -12.19 16.79
N ALA A 83 3.68 -11.26 16.07
CA ALA A 83 3.91 -9.83 16.21
C ALA A 83 3.57 -9.34 17.62
N LYS A 84 2.43 -9.76 18.18
CA LYS A 84 2.00 -9.39 19.53
C LYS A 84 3.00 -9.80 20.59
N LYS A 85 3.58 -11.00 20.46
CA LYS A 85 4.63 -11.48 21.40
C LYS A 85 5.90 -10.63 21.37
N ARG A 86 6.23 -10.00 20.21
CA ARG A 86 7.47 -9.22 20.04
C ARG A 86 7.25 -7.72 20.33
N THR A 87 6.09 -7.17 19.99
CA THR A 87 5.84 -5.73 19.99
C THR A 87 4.75 -5.30 21.00
N GLY A 88 4.09 -6.26 21.66
CA GLY A 88 2.93 -6.00 22.52
C GLY A 88 1.63 -5.74 21.73
N HIS A 89 1.68 -5.56 20.43
CA HIS A 89 0.52 -5.22 19.59
C HIS A 89 0.24 -6.30 18.54
N PHE A 90 -1.07 -6.57 18.32
CA PHE A 90 -1.49 -7.50 17.27
C PHE A 90 -1.38 -6.83 15.89
N VAL A 91 -0.38 -7.22 15.10
CA VAL A 91 -0.11 -6.66 13.77
C VAL A 91 -0.27 -7.75 12.74
N TYR A 92 -1.24 -7.61 11.86
CA TYR A 92 -1.59 -8.60 10.83
C TYR A 92 -1.24 -8.15 9.39
N GLN A 93 -0.72 -6.94 9.24
CA GLN A 93 -0.30 -6.35 7.96
C GLN A 93 0.79 -5.32 8.18
N ALA A 94 1.43 -4.85 7.10
CA ALA A 94 2.40 -3.77 7.18
C ALA A 94 1.80 -2.51 7.83
N VAL A 95 2.51 -1.96 8.82
CA VAL A 95 2.10 -0.77 9.58
C VAL A 95 2.72 0.45 8.90
N SER A 96 2.05 1.00 7.92
CA SER A 96 2.45 2.25 7.23
C SER A 96 1.24 2.98 6.63
N GLY A 97 0.04 2.49 6.91
CA GLY A 97 -1.19 3.01 6.31
C GLY A 97 -1.51 4.42 6.79
N GLY A 98 -1.29 4.71 8.07
CA GLY A 98 -1.50 6.03 8.64
C GLY A 98 -0.52 7.06 8.09
N TYR A 99 0.74 6.67 7.98
CA TYR A 99 1.78 7.53 7.42
C TYR A 99 1.52 7.84 5.94
N ASN A 100 1.21 6.82 5.13
CA ASN A 100 0.90 7.01 3.71
C ASN A 100 -0.38 7.84 3.51
N LEU A 101 -1.40 7.64 4.34
CA LEU A 101 -2.61 8.44 4.29
C LEU A 101 -2.32 9.89 4.67
N ALA A 102 -1.51 10.13 5.70
CA ALA A 102 -1.12 11.47 6.14
C ALA A 102 -0.41 12.25 5.03
N MET A 103 0.54 11.62 4.32
CA MET A 103 1.21 12.27 3.19
C MET A 103 0.27 12.69 2.05
N SER A 104 -0.95 12.15 2.03
CA SER A 104 -1.97 12.46 1.01
C SER A 104 -3.18 13.23 1.54
N SER A 105 -3.20 13.66 2.81
CA SER A 105 -4.37 14.20 3.48
C SER A 105 -4.06 15.54 4.17
N PHE A 106 -3.62 16.51 3.42
CA PHE A 106 -3.41 17.89 3.85
C PHE A 106 -3.55 18.85 2.66
N ASP A 107 -3.56 20.16 2.95
CA ASP A 107 -3.91 21.20 1.98
C ASP A 107 -3.01 21.24 0.76
N GLU A 108 -1.71 21.02 0.95
CA GLU A 108 -0.68 21.05 -0.10
C GLU A 108 -0.34 19.67 -0.67
N ALA A 109 -1.16 18.65 -0.38
CA ALA A 109 -0.92 17.30 -0.87
C ALA A 109 -1.18 17.22 -2.38
N ASN A 110 -0.11 17.03 -3.14
CA ASN A 110 -0.09 16.98 -4.60
C ASN A 110 0.17 15.58 -5.18
N GLY A 111 0.22 14.57 -4.34
CA GLY A 111 0.54 13.18 -4.74
C GLY A 111 2.02 12.85 -4.76
N LEU A 112 2.89 13.83 -4.58
CA LEU A 112 4.32 13.65 -4.41
C LEU A 112 4.66 13.43 -2.93
N VAL A 113 5.88 12.92 -2.68
CA VAL A 113 6.39 12.80 -1.33
C VAL A 113 6.68 14.22 -0.79
N ASN A 114 5.75 14.74 -0.01
CA ASN A 114 5.85 16.05 0.60
C ASN A 114 5.83 15.90 2.13
N PHE A 115 6.89 16.37 2.80
CA PHE A 115 7.03 16.33 4.25
C PHE A 115 6.65 17.64 4.93
N ASN A 116 6.32 18.68 4.18
CA ASN A 116 6.04 20.01 4.72
C ASN A 116 4.88 19.97 5.72
N GLY A 117 3.83 19.21 5.43
CA GLY A 117 2.69 19.06 6.33
C GLY A 117 3.02 18.46 7.70
N PHE A 118 4.13 17.71 7.84
CA PHE A 118 4.57 17.17 9.14
C PHE A 118 5.32 18.20 10.00
N SER A 119 5.79 19.26 9.39
CA SER A 119 6.58 20.33 10.06
C SER A 119 5.75 21.58 10.32
N ASP A 120 4.58 21.69 9.72
CA ASP A 120 3.68 22.82 9.86
C ASP A 120 2.76 22.63 11.08
N PRO A 121 2.90 23.45 12.15
CA PRO A 121 2.09 23.30 13.37
C PRO A 121 0.59 23.47 13.14
N ASP A 122 0.18 24.19 12.11
CA ASP A 122 -1.22 24.43 11.78
C ASP A 122 -1.85 23.25 11.00
N ASN A 123 -1.02 22.28 10.63
CA ASN A 123 -1.47 21.11 9.87
C ASN A 123 -1.91 19.96 10.78
N TYR A 124 -3.03 19.34 10.46
CA TYR A 124 -3.59 18.17 11.19
C TYR A 124 -2.61 17.00 11.35
N ILE A 125 -1.69 16.83 10.42
CA ILE A 125 -0.72 15.72 10.43
C ILE A 125 0.57 16.07 11.20
N CYS A 126 0.72 17.31 11.65
CA CYS A 126 1.80 17.69 12.55
C CYS A 126 1.50 17.18 13.95
N LEU A 127 2.19 16.12 14.36
CA LEU A 127 2.01 15.56 15.69
C LEU A 127 2.73 16.42 16.72
N PRO A 128 2.15 16.60 17.93
CA PRO A 128 2.82 17.26 19.04
C PRO A 128 4.20 16.64 19.32
N PRO A 129 5.18 17.42 19.80
CA PRO A 129 6.48 16.88 20.17
C PRO A 129 6.32 15.83 21.27
N GLY A 130 6.91 14.64 21.07
CA GLY A 130 6.84 13.53 22.00
C GLY A 130 7.54 12.29 21.47
N GLU A 131 7.86 11.36 22.35
CA GLU A 131 8.38 10.06 21.98
C GLU A 131 7.20 9.12 21.68
N TYR A 132 7.00 8.82 20.40
CA TYR A 132 5.98 7.89 19.92
C TYR A 132 6.63 6.62 19.41
N THR A 133 6.08 5.48 19.78
CA THR A 133 6.40 4.24 19.07
C THR A 133 5.90 4.36 17.61
N TYR A 134 6.52 3.61 16.70
CA TYR A 134 6.13 3.62 15.30
C TYR A 134 4.62 3.36 15.08
N MET A 135 4.04 2.47 15.88
CA MET A 135 2.61 2.11 15.79
C MET A 135 1.68 3.20 16.33
N GLU A 136 2.05 3.84 17.43
CA GLU A 136 1.31 4.98 17.98
C GLU A 136 1.31 6.13 16.98
N ARG A 137 2.48 6.44 16.41
CA ARG A 137 2.63 7.48 15.39
C ARG A 137 1.75 7.19 14.16
N ASP A 138 1.78 5.96 13.61
CA ASP A 138 0.94 5.58 12.47
C ASP A 138 -0.56 5.70 12.80
N SER A 139 -0.96 5.29 14.01
CA SER A 139 -2.34 5.37 14.49
C SER A 139 -2.81 6.82 14.65
N LEU A 140 -1.97 7.71 15.21
CA LEU A 140 -2.27 9.13 15.36
C LEU A 140 -2.38 9.82 14.00
N LEU A 141 -1.44 9.56 13.10
CA LEU A 141 -1.46 10.09 11.73
C LEU A 141 -2.70 9.63 10.97
N LYS A 142 -3.10 8.36 11.12
CA LYS A 142 -4.34 7.85 10.52
C LYS A 142 -5.57 8.59 11.02
N ARG A 143 -5.67 8.83 12.33
CA ARG A 143 -6.81 9.59 12.92
C ARG A 143 -6.84 11.01 12.41
N ALA A 144 -5.69 11.70 12.41
CA ALA A 144 -5.56 13.07 11.91
C ALA A 144 -5.98 13.17 10.44
N SER A 145 -5.52 12.25 9.61
CA SER A 145 -5.85 12.20 8.18
C SER A 145 -7.33 11.95 7.94
N VAL A 146 -7.93 10.98 8.64
CA VAL A 146 -9.38 10.70 8.53
C VAL A 146 -10.18 11.91 8.96
N ARG A 147 -9.77 12.60 10.03
CA ARG A 147 -10.41 13.84 10.48
C ARG A 147 -10.34 14.90 9.40
N TRP A 148 -9.15 15.18 8.83
CA TRP A 148 -8.99 16.15 7.78
C TRP A 148 -9.86 15.81 6.54
N ILE A 149 -9.88 14.54 6.11
CA ILE A 149 -10.72 14.09 5.00
C ILE A 149 -12.21 14.30 5.29
N SER A 150 -12.66 14.04 6.52
CA SER A 150 -14.08 14.22 6.91
C SER A 150 -14.50 15.68 6.96
N GLU A 151 -13.58 16.57 7.30
CA GLU A 151 -13.80 18.03 7.34
C GLU A 151 -13.67 18.66 5.93
N HIS A 152 -12.87 18.04 5.02
CA HIS A 152 -12.57 18.57 3.68
C HIS A 152 -12.79 17.55 2.55
N PRO A 153 -13.97 16.88 2.47
CA PRO A 153 -14.19 15.78 1.51
C PRO A 153 -14.07 16.21 0.06
N PHE A 154 -14.62 17.38 -0.30
CA PHE A 154 -14.54 17.91 -1.67
C PHE A 154 -13.10 18.29 -2.07
N LYS A 155 -12.32 18.85 -1.13
CA LYS A 155 -10.91 19.19 -1.37
C LYS A 155 -10.08 17.93 -1.59
N TYR A 156 -10.31 16.88 -0.80
CA TYR A 156 -9.66 15.59 -0.98
C TYR A 156 -9.94 14.98 -2.35
N ILE A 157 -11.22 15.00 -2.79
CA ILE A 157 -11.61 14.52 -4.12
C ILE A 157 -10.99 15.36 -5.23
N ALA A 158 -10.97 16.69 -5.09
CA ALA A 158 -10.39 17.60 -6.08
C ALA A 158 -8.85 17.39 -6.24
N GLN A 159 -8.17 16.89 -5.22
CA GLN A 159 -6.75 16.54 -5.31
C GLN A 159 -6.48 15.22 -6.05
N MET A 160 -7.49 14.33 -6.21
CA MET A 160 -7.29 13.00 -6.81
C MET A 160 -6.73 13.02 -8.23
N PRO A 161 -7.19 13.88 -9.17
CA PRO A 161 -6.62 13.95 -10.51
C PRO A 161 -5.12 14.31 -10.50
N PHE A 162 -4.72 15.24 -9.63
CA PHE A 162 -3.32 15.64 -9.49
C PHE A 162 -2.47 14.50 -8.92
N LYS A 163 -2.99 13.75 -7.93
CA LYS A 163 -2.32 12.59 -7.36
C LYS A 163 -2.17 11.46 -8.39
N LEU A 164 -3.19 11.24 -9.22
CA LEU A 164 -3.10 10.30 -10.33
C LEU A 164 -2.07 10.73 -11.37
N ALA A 165 -2.09 12.01 -11.76
CA ALA A 165 -1.09 12.55 -12.69
C ALA A 165 0.34 12.39 -12.13
N ALA A 166 0.55 12.74 -10.87
CA ALA A 166 1.84 12.58 -10.19
C ALA A 166 2.33 11.13 -10.18
N LEU A 167 1.43 10.15 -9.96
CA LEU A 167 1.76 8.72 -9.99
C LEU A 167 2.37 8.27 -11.33
N TYR A 168 1.90 8.86 -12.45
CA TYR A 168 2.37 8.50 -13.79
C TYR A 168 3.49 9.40 -14.30
N CYS A 169 3.59 10.63 -13.81
CA CYS A 169 4.52 11.64 -14.34
C CYS A 169 5.84 11.72 -13.57
N GLU A 170 5.87 11.29 -12.30
CA GLU A 170 7.03 11.52 -11.44
C GLU A 170 7.41 10.31 -10.61
N ASP A 171 8.61 9.78 -10.86
CA ASP A 171 9.26 8.77 -10.03
C ASP A 171 10.32 9.42 -9.12
N THR A 172 9.83 10.17 -8.11
CA THR A 172 10.69 10.89 -7.15
C THR A 172 11.60 9.99 -6.32
N TRP A 173 11.26 8.70 -6.18
CA TRP A 173 12.11 7.73 -5.50
C TRP A 173 13.38 7.43 -6.28
N THR A 174 13.29 7.39 -7.59
CA THR A 174 14.44 7.14 -8.46
C THR A 174 15.44 8.28 -8.39
N GLU A 175 14.99 9.51 -8.20
CA GLU A 175 15.88 10.68 -8.06
C GLU A 175 16.62 10.72 -6.72
N ARG A 176 15.97 10.34 -5.62
CA ARG A 176 16.56 10.38 -4.28
C ARG A 176 17.59 9.28 -4.01
N VAL A 177 17.45 8.14 -4.66
CA VAL A 177 18.38 6.99 -4.51
C VAL A 177 19.61 7.11 -5.40
N LYS A 178 19.63 8.04 -6.36
CA LYS A 178 20.64 8.14 -7.42
C LYS A 178 21.85 9.04 -7.23
N PRO A 179 21.98 9.95 -6.25
CA PRO A 179 23.19 10.75 -6.13
C PRO A 179 24.48 9.93 -6.09
N ASP A 180 24.41 8.72 -5.56
CA ASP A 180 25.58 7.90 -5.26
C ASP A 180 25.92 6.82 -6.30
N MET A 181 25.06 6.57 -7.29
CA MET A 181 25.23 5.42 -8.18
C MET A 181 25.58 5.72 -9.63
N GLY A 182 26.02 6.92 -9.99
CA GLY A 182 26.46 7.24 -11.35
C GLY A 182 25.37 7.22 -12.45
N PHE A 183 24.13 6.95 -12.09
CA PHE A 183 22.95 6.87 -12.97
C PHE A 183 22.36 8.23 -13.38
N ARG A 184 22.93 9.34 -12.93
CA ARG A 184 22.45 10.72 -13.17
C ARG A 184 22.23 11.06 -14.65
N VAL A 185 23.06 10.55 -15.55
CA VAL A 185 23.06 10.97 -16.97
C VAL A 185 21.86 10.44 -17.74
N VAL A 186 21.39 9.24 -17.44
CA VAL A 186 20.28 8.61 -18.20
C VAL A 186 18.94 9.18 -17.80
N LEU A 187 18.77 9.62 -16.56
CA LEU A 187 17.50 10.13 -16.05
C LEU A 187 17.27 11.60 -16.27
N SER A 188 18.30 12.43 -16.30
CA SER A 188 18.12 13.83 -16.71
C SER A 188 17.52 13.92 -18.11
N LYS A 189 17.91 13.05 -19.04
CA LYS A 189 17.32 12.98 -20.38
C LYS A 189 15.87 12.50 -20.40
N VAL A 190 15.50 11.57 -19.53
CA VAL A 190 14.09 11.08 -19.44
C VAL A 190 13.22 12.14 -18.79
N GLN A 191 13.74 12.86 -17.82
CA GLN A 191 13.06 13.94 -17.11
C GLN A 191 12.86 15.16 -18.01
N ASP A 192 13.88 15.57 -18.78
CA ASP A 192 13.76 16.64 -19.78
C ASP A 192 12.72 16.31 -20.86
N ASN A 193 12.62 15.04 -21.29
CA ASN A 193 11.61 14.62 -22.24
C ASN A 193 10.19 14.59 -21.61
N ARG A 194 10.06 14.28 -20.32
CA ARG A 194 8.77 14.32 -19.63
C ARG A 194 8.28 15.76 -19.36
N LEU A 195 9.17 16.66 -18.97
CA LEU A 195 8.86 18.08 -18.83
C LEU A 195 8.42 18.68 -20.16
N LYS A 196 9.08 18.36 -21.27
CA LYS A 196 8.68 18.77 -22.61
C LYS A 196 7.33 18.20 -23.04
N LEU A 197 6.99 16.98 -22.62
CA LEU A 197 5.66 16.39 -22.86
C LEU A 197 4.58 17.10 -22.03
N MET A 198 4.86 17.51 -20.81
CA MET A 198 3.94 18.30 -19.98
C MET A 198 3.71 19.70 -20.54
N GLU A 199 4.75 20.37 -21.04
CA GLU A 199 4.61 21.67 -21.71
C GLU A 199 3.79 21.60 -23.01
N LEU A 200 3.68 20.41 -23.63
CA LEU A 200 2.90 20.18 -24.84
C LEU A 200 1.41 19.88 -24.57
N ILE A 201 1.04 19.62 -23.32
CA ILE A 201 -0.35 19.24 -22.90
C ILE A 201 -1.04 20.42 -22.17
N VAL A 202 -0.30 21.45 -21.80
CA VAL A 202 -0.80 22.70 -21.21
C VAL A 202 -0.91 23.77 -22.30
#